data_a5b5f2a41c29ae4ae73b45e15a132ab8
#
_entry.id   a5b5f2a41c29ae4ae73b45e15a132ab8
#
_cell.length_a   1.000
_cell.length_b   1.000
_cell.length_c   1.000
_cell.angle_alpha   90.00
_cell.angle_beta   90.00
_cell.angle_gamma   90.00
#
_symmetry.space_group_name_H-M   'P 1'
#
loop_
_entity.id
_entity.type
_entity.pdbx_description
1 polymer ?
#
loop_
_entity_poly.entity_id
_entity_poly.type
_entity_poly.pdbx_seq_one_letter_code
_entity_poly.pdbx_strand_id
1 'polypeptide(L)'
;MERFVWKRHKDIFKGVGIYHITFVVTGRQPLLGELVIDHEEPRCLPTDLGRAISHDLDEIQQRRPYVRLLAKQLMPDHIHVLLYVTDDCSVSIKEIARGMRQGWRQMATTVSIDPQMPSAEEYKQMPKGVAQIPSAEEYKQMPKEGTQMPKGVAQMPKGVTQMPDTGTHQPLFETPFFRTLAHKGQLDTMIQYIHDNPRRAMLKQQNPDLFTLRRDTRVGELCFTSLGNLFLLDYPEKQPIICSRTLSEQQITAQQTDALYQAKNGCITVSAAISPGERQIARAVREAGAPLIILLKDGFPKAGDPHEKYYKPGGVYFEACAAGRLLLLEPTADTLTLPDIQRRTEQTLREKAEARHWNYQPIPVTSDRYRMMAANEIVKVLCPWLKE
;
A
#
# COMPACT_ATOMS: atom_id res chain seq x y z
N MET A 1 23.27 18.55 -11.54
CA MET A 1 21.94 18.03 -11.18
C MET A 1 21.70 16.81 -12.05
N GLU A 2 21.72 15.63 -11.45
CA GLU A 2 21.47 14.39 -12.20
C GLU A 2 19.99 14.38 -12.62
N ARG A 3 19.73 14.31 -13.92
CA ARG A 3 18.36 14.24 -14.45
C ARG A 3 17.94 12.79 -14.49
N PHE A 4 17.03 12.38 -13.60
CA PHE A 4 16.38 11.08 -13.73
C PHE A 4 15.54 11.03 -15.02
N VAL A 5 15.57 9.88 -15.69
CA VAL A 5 14.72 9.61 -16.85
C VAL A 5 13.46 8.90 -16.39
N TRP A 6 12.31 9.48 -16.72
CA TRP A 6 10.99 8.97 -16.31
C TRP A 6 10.35 8.14 -17.43
N LYS A 7 9.85 6.97 -17.09
CA LYS A 7 9.14 6.10 -18.03
C LYS A 7 7.69 6.55 -18.18
N ARG A 8 7.29 6.97 -19.39
CA ARG A 8 5.90 7.37 -19.69
C ARG A 8 4.92 6.19 -19.71
N HIS A 9 5.41 4.98 -19.99
CA HIS A 9 4.59 3.77 -20.07
C HIS A 9 4.91 2.83 -18.90
N LYS A 10 3.88 2.41 -18.17
CA LYS A 10 4.02 1.62 -16.93
C LYS A 10 4.58 0.21 -17.14
N ASP A 11 4.48 -0.34 -18.36
CA ASP A 11 4.81 -1.74 -18.66
C ASP A 11 6.17 -1.92 -19.35
N ILE A 12 6.97 -0.85 -19.50
CA ILE A 12 8.29 -0.94 -20.09
C ILE A 12 9.32 -1.20 -18.99
N PHE A 13 9.73 -2.45 -18.87
CA PHE A 13 10.71 -2.93 -17.86
C PHE A 13 12.12 -3.05 -18.45
N LYS A 14 12.51 -2.15 -19.37
CA LYS A 14 13.82 -2.16 -20.05
C LYS A 14 14.35 -0.73 -20.20
N GLY A 15 15.70 -0.60 -20.21
CA GLY A 15 16.43 0.64 -20.43
C GLY A 15 16.39 1.61 -19.25
N VAL A 16 16.84 2.83 -19.49
CA VAL A 16 16.98 3.89 -18.47
C VAL A 16 15.65 4.18 -17.77
N GLY A 17 15.65 4.25 -16.45
CA GLY A 17 14.46 4.56 -15.65
C GLY A 17 14.53 4.11 -14.21
N ILE A 18 13.54 4.48 -13.43
CA ILE A 18 13.44 4.11 -12.02
C ILE A 18 12.42 2.98 -11.87
N TYR A 19 12.83 1.92 -11.17
CA TYR A 19 12.08 0.69 -11.00
C TYR A 19 11.96 0.32 -9.52
N HIS A 20 10.73 0.19 -9.05
CA HIS A 20 10.45 -0.41 -7.75
C HIS A 20 10.21 -1.90 -7.95
N ILE A 21 10.92 -2.72 -7.18
CA ILE A 21 10.85 -4.18 -7.20
C ILE A 21 10.50 -4.64 -5.79
N THR A 22 9.55 -5.57 -5.68
CA THR A 22 9.28 -6.25 -4.42
C THR A 22 9.58 -7.73 -4.58
N PHE A 23 10.52 -8.25 -3.82
CA PHE A 23 10.85 -9.65 -3.73
C PHE A 23 10.16 -10.25 -2.51
N VAL A 24 9.30 -11.24 -2.71
CA VAL A 24 8.55 -11.90 -1.64
C VAL A 24 9.11 -13.29 -1.43
N VAL A 25 9.42 -13.63 -0.18
CA VAL A 25 9.83 -14.99 0.20
C VAL A 25 8.70 -15.96 -0.05
N THR A 26 9.00 -17.11 -0.62
CA THR A 26 8.00 -18.14 -0.94
C THR A 26 7.20 -18.52 0.29
N GLY A 27 5.88 -18.50 0.16
CA GLY A 27 4.97 -18.74 1.28
C GLY A 27 5.02 -17.71 2.40
N ARG A 28 5.60 -16.52 2.15
CA ARG A 28 5.75 -15.42 3.10
C ARG A 28 6.39 -15.81 4.44
N GLN A 29 7.33 -16.74 4.39
CA GLN A 29 8.09 -17.13 5.57
C GLN A 29 9.01 -15.98 6.04
N PRO A 30 9.12 -15.69 7.35
CA PRO A 30 9.90 -14.58 7.88
C PRO A 30 11.41 -14.92 7.93
N LEU A 31 12.00 -15.23 6.78
CA LEU A 31 13.40 -15.68 6.68
C LEU A 31 14.41 -14.52 6.68
N LEU A 32 13.95 -13.28 6.41
CA LEU A 32 14.86 -12.16 6.20
C LEU A 32 15.09 -11.33 7.45
N GLY A 33 14.18 -11.37 8.43
CA GLY A 33 14.28 -10.57 9.63
C GLY A 33 13.10 -10.72 10.56
N GLU A 34 13.10 -9.93 11.61
CA GLU A 34 12.02 -9.81 12.60
C GLU A 34 11.63 -8.35 12.80
N LEU A 35 10.32 -8.07 12.95
CA LEU A 35 9.86 -6.73 13.31
C LEU A 35 10.04 -6.51 14.80
N VAL A 36 10.78 -5.47 15.15
CA VAL A 36 11.03 -5.07 16.53
C VAL A 36 10.72 -3.59 16.73
N ILE A 37 10.48 -3.19 17.97
CA ILE A 37 10.45 -1.77 18.36
C ILE A 37 11.83 -1.45 18.94
N ASP A 38 12.53 -0.54 18.29
CA ASP A 38 13.83 -0.09 18.72
C ASP A 38 13.80 1.43 18.90
N HIS A 39 14.08 1.90 20.14
CA HIS A 39 13.97 3.32 20.49
C HIS A 39 12.66 3.98 20.03
N GLU A 40 11.53 3.32 20.31
CA GLU A 40 10.16 3.74 19.94
C GLU A 40 9.86 3.71 18.41
N GLU A 41 10.82 3.29 17.59
CA GLU A 41 10.62 3.16 16.14
C GLU A 41 10.54 1.70 15.70
N PRO A 42 9.51 1.32 14.94
CA PRO A 42 9.42 -0.01 14.33
C PRO A 42 10.50 -0.22 13.27
N ARG A 43 11.27 -1.29 13.42
CA ARG A 43 12.31 -1.69 12.47
C ARG A 43 12.21 -3.17 12.14
N CYS A 44 12.81 -3.58 11.02
CA CYS A 44 13.10 -4.98 10.74
C CYS A 44 14.54 -5.28 11.14
N LEU A 45 14.72 -6.09 12.19
CA LEU A 45 16.02 -6.61 12.58
C LEU A 45 16.36 -7.77 11.64
N PRO A 46 17.43 -7.68 10.82
CA PRO A 46 17.72 -8.68 9.82
C PRO A 46 18.30 -9.96 10.41
N THR A 47 17.95 -11.11 9.83
CA THR A 47 18.67 -12.38 10.00
C THR A 47 20.01 -12.34 9.26
N ASP A 48 20.84 -13.37 9.41
CA ASP A 48 22.09 -13.50 8.65
C ASP A 48 21.82 -13.46 7.13
N LEU A 49 20.80 -14.16 6.66
CA LEU A 49 20.38 -14.10 5.27
C LEU A 49 19.91 -12.69 4.88
N GLY A 50 19.13 -12.04 5.73
CA GLY A 50 18.68 -10.67 5.50
C GLY A 50 19.83 -9.67 5.41
N ARG A 51 20.86 -9.82 6.25
CA ARG A 51 22.09 -9.02 6.22
C ARG A 51 22.88 -9.25 4.92
N ALA A 52 23.09 -10.52 4.55
CA ALA A 52 23.79 -10.88 3.32
C ALA A 52 23.12 -10.30 2.08
N ILE A 53 21.78 -10.39 1.98
CA ILE A 53 20.99 -9.80 0.89
C ILE A 53 21.08 -8.27 0.92
N SER A 54 21.00 -7.67 2.11
CA SER A 54 21.09 -6.22 2.25
C SER A 54 22.46 -5.71 1.78
N HIS A 55 23.54 -6.37 2.17
CA HIS A 55 24.89 -6.06 1.74
C HIS A 55 25.08 -6.24 0.22
N ASP A 56 24.57 -7.35 -0.34
CA ASP A 56 24.59 -7.57 -1.80
C ASP A 56 23.92 -6.44 -2.58
N LEU A 57 22.85 -5.88 -2.04
CA LEU A 57 22.17 -4.72 -2.63
C LEU A 57 23.00 -3.43 -2.54
N ASP A 58 23.69 -3.20 -1.44
CA ASP A 58 24.57 -2.02 -1.28
C ASP A 58 25.71 -2.04 -2.30
N GLU A 59 26.22 -3.22 -2.63
CA GLU A 59 27.26 -3.41 -3.61
C GLU A 59 26.78 -3.57 -5.06
N ILE A 60 25.48 -3.41 -5.34
CA ILE A 60 24.92 -3.68 -6.67
C ILE A 60 25.60 -2.87 -7.77
N GLN A 61 26.02 -1.64 -7.48
CA GLN A 61 26.67 -0.75 -8.43
C GLN A 61 28.08 -1.23 -8.80
N GLN A 62 28.80 -1.92 -7.90
CA GLN A 62 30.12 -2.50 -8.19
C GLN A 62 30.01 -3.61 -9.25
N ARG A 63 28.95 -4.43 -9.17
CA ARG A 63 28.71 -5.54 -10.10
C ARG A 63 27.97 -5.13 -11.36
N ARG A 64 27.19 -4.05 -11.28
CA ARG A 64 26.39 -3.48 -12.38
C ARG A 64 26.52 -1.96 -12.36
N PRO A 65 27.56 -1.38 -12.96
CA PRO A 65 27.86 0.06 -12.89
C PRO A 65 26.71 0.95 -13.39
N TYR A 66 25.84 0.40 -14.24
CA TYR A 66 24.67 1.07 -14.80
C TYR A 66 23.41 0.95 -13.91
N VAL A 67 23.52 0.33 -12.72
CA VAL A 67 22.39 0.20 -11.77
C VAL A 67 22.77 0.88 -10.47
N ARG A 68 21.92 1.80 -10.01
CA ARG A 68 22.07 2.47 -8.71
C ARG A 68 20.93 2.09 -7.79
N LEU A 69 21.25 1.78 -6.55
CA LEU A 69 20.29 1.61 -5.48
C LEU A 69 19.83 3.00 -4.98
N LEU A 70 18.53 3.29 -5.06
CA LEU A 70 17.95 4.53 -4.55
C LEU A 70 17.34 4.37 -3.17
N ALA A 71 16.72 3.23 -2.91
CA ALA A 71 16.18 2.87 -1.61
C ALA A 71 16.02 1.36 -1.50
N LYS A 72 16.12 0.84 -0.28
CA LYS A 72 15.75 -0.53 0.07
C LYS A 72 15.09 -0.56 1.44
N GLN A 73 14.23 -1.55 1.66
CA GLN A 73 13.67 -1.85 2.98
C GLN A 73 13.48 -3.34 3.10
N LEU A 74 14.20 -3.91 4.03
CA LEU A 74 14.04 -5.31 4.43
C LEU A 74 12.81 -5.43 5.34
N MET A 75 12.03 -6.47 5.09
CA MET A 75 10.90 -6.87 5.90
C MET A 75 11.06 -8.36 6.24
N PRO A 76 10.37 -8.91 7.23
CA PRO A 76 10.55 -10.32 7.60
C PRO A 76 10.40 -11.30 6.43
N ASP A 77 9.43 -11.08 5.56
CA ASP A 77 9.00 -11.99 4.50
C ASP A 77 9.17 -11.44 3.07
N HIS A 78 9.71 -10.23 2.94
CA HIS A 78 9.93 -9.59 1.64
C HIS A 78 10.93 -8.45 1.72
N ILE A 79 11.40 -8.00 0.56
CA ILE A 79 12.24 -6.81 0.44
C ILE A 79 11.75 -5.88 -0.67
N HIS A 80 11.67 -4.61 -0.35
CA HIS A 80 11.45 -3.54 -1.31
C HIS A 80 12.78 -2.99 -1.78
N VAL A 81 12.95 -2.83 -3.09
CA VAL A 81 14.16 -2.29 -3.72
C VAL A 81 13.75 -1.25 -4.75
N LEU A 82 14.35 -0.09 -4.70
CA LEU A 82 14.18 0.97 -5.69
C LEU A 82 15.50 1.17 -6.42
N LEU A 83 15.51 0.86 -7.71
CA LEU A 83 16.70 0.91 -8.56
C LEU A 83 16.54 1.99 -9.63
N TYR A 84 17.61 2.70 -9.91
CA TYR A 84 17.77 3.53 -11.09
C TYR A 84 18.74 2.88 -12.08
N VAL A 85 18.28 2.62 -13.29
CA VAL A 85 19.11 2.18 -14.41
C VAL A 85 19.53 3.43 -15.17
N THR A 86 20.86 3.67 -15.26
CA THR A 86 21.43 4.93 -15.77
C THR A 86 21.70 4.90 -17.26
N ASP A 87 21.92 3.73 -17.83
CA ASP A 87 22.29 3.55 -19.22
C ASP A 87 21.30 2.63 -19.94
N ASP A 88 21.21 2.76 -21.26
CA ASP A 88 20.34 1.92 -22.09
C ASP A 88 20.97 0.55 -22.29
N CYS A 89 20.87 -0.29 -21.26
CA CYS A 89 21.40 -1.65 -21.30
C CYS A 89 20.43 -2.59 -22.05
N SER A 90 21.00 -3.58 -22.74
CA SER A 90 20.24 -4.61 -23.43
C SER A 90 19.42 -5.51 -22.47
N VAL A 91 19.78 -5.53 -21.19
CA VAL A 91 19.22 -6.39 -20.15
C VAL A 91 17.98 -5.72 -19.55
N SER A 92 16.88 -6.47 -19.47
CA SER A 92 15.68 -5.98 -18.81
C SER A 92 15.82 -5.99 -17.29
N ILE A 93 15.06 -5.13 -16.60
CA ILE A 93 15.02 -5.14 -15.11
C ILE A 93 14.55 -6.50 -14.56
N LYS A 94 13.74 -7.23 -15.33
CA LYS A 94 13.29 -8.59 -14.96
C LYS A 94 14.43 -9.59 -14.95
N GLU A 95 15.39 -9.46 -15.89
CA GLU A 95 16.59 -10.28 -15.93
C GLU A 95 17.57 -9.93 -14.83
N ILE A 96 17.74 -8.64 -14.52
CA ILE A 96 18.51 -8.18 -13.36
C ILE A 96 17.95 -8.80 -12.08
N ALA A 97 16.63 -8.70 -11.86
CA ALA A 97 15.95 -9.26 -10.69
C ALA A 97 16.04 -10.80 -10.63
N ARG A 98 16.02 -11.47 -11.79
CA ARG A 98 16.23 -12.93 -11.86
C ARG A 98 17.64 -13.31 -11.39
N GLY A 99 18.65 -12.59 -11.87
CA GLY A 99 20.04 -12.79 -11.44
C GLY A 99 20.23 -12.55 -9.94
N MET A 100 19.60 -11.51 -9.37
CA MET A 100 19.61 -11.25 -7.92
C MET A 100 19.01 -12.43 -7.15
N ARG A 101 17.83 -12.91 -7.54
CA ARG A 101 17.18 -14.07 -6.89
C ARG A 101 18.04 -15.33 -6.93
N GLN A 102 18.73 -15.59 -8.04
CA GLN A 102 19.64 -16.73 -8.17
C GLN A 102 20.83 -16.60 -7.21
N GLY A 103 21.46 -15.43 -7.15
CA GLY A 103 22.54 -15.16 -6.20
C GLY A 103 22.10 -15.30 -4.75
N TRP A 104 20.95 -14.73 -4.38
CA TRP A 104 20.41 -14.83 -3.01
C TRP A 104 19.99 -16.24 -2.62
N ARG A 105 19.53 -17.06 -3.58
CA ARG A 105 19.30 -18.49 -3.33
C ARG A 105 20.60 -19.22 -2.99
N GLN A 106 21.70 -18.93 -3.69
CA GLN A 106 23.00 -19.49 -3.38
C GLN A 106 23.48 -19.02 -1.99
N MET A 107 23.31 -17.74 -1.66
CA MET A 107 23.61 -17.24 -0.32
C MET A 107 22.82 -17.99 0.77
N ALA A 108 21.55 -18.28 0.56
CA ALA A 108 20.73 -19.03 1.51
C ALA A 108 21.23 -20.45 1.76
N THR A 109 21.95 -21.05 0.81
CA THR A 109 22.57 -22.38 0.99
C THR A 109 23.97 -22.33 1.60
N THR A 110 24.61 -21.16 1.54
CA THR A 110 26.01 -20.94 1.97
C THR A 110 26.15 -20.03 3.16
N VAL A 111 25.08 -19.47 3.70
CA VAL A 111 25.10 -18.61 4.90
C VAL A 111 25.55 -19.46 6.11
N SER A 112 26.84 -19.79 6.09
CA SER A 112 27.66 -20.01 7.27
C SER A 112 28.21 -18.63 7.60
N ILE A 113 27.79 -18.09 8.69
CA ILE A 113 28.14 -16.82 9.31
C ILE A 113 29.51 -16.30 8.79
N ASP A 114 29.49 -15.22 7.99
CA ASP A 114 30.69 -14.43 7.79
C ASP A 114 31.02 -13.74 9.13
N PRO A 115 32.16 -14.02 9.76
CA PRO A 115 32.52 -13.43 11.06
C PRO A 115 32.68 -11.89 11.02
N GLN A 116 32.73 -11.29 9.82
CA GLN A 116 32.81 -9.83 9.64
C GLN A 116 31.45 -9.13 9.56
N MET A 117 30.36 -9.90 9.48
CA MET A 117 29.00 -9.31 9.53
C MET A 117 28.59 -9.06 10.98
N PRO A 118 28.09 -7.86 11.30
CA PRO A 118 27.60 -7.55 12.64
C PRO A 118 26.56 -8.57 13.06
N SER A 119 26.70 -9.11 14.26
CA SER A 119 25.69 -9.98 14.85
C SER A 119 24.36 -9.23 15.04
N ALA A 120 23.27 -9.94 15.28
CA ALA A 120 21.99 -9.31 15.58
C ALA A 120 22.09 -8.34 16.78
N GLU A 121 22.95 -8.63 17.76
CA GLU A 121 23.20 -7.77 18.92
C GLU A 121 24.03 -6.51 18.55
N GLU A 122 25.03 -6.65 17.70
CA GLU A 122 25.82 -5.51 17.22
C GLU A 122 25.00 -4.59 16.30
N TYR A 123 24.07 -5.16 15.49
CA TYR A 123 23.15 -4.37 14.67
C TYR A 123 22.19 -3.53 15.50
N LYS A 124 21.80 -4.00 16.70
CA LYS A 124 21.01 -3.22 17.67
C LYS A 124 21.79 -2.02 18.21
N GLN A 125 23.11 -2.10 18.28
CA GLN A 125 23.99 -1.07 18.85
C GLN A 125 24.53 -0.09 17.80
N MET A 126 24.29 -0.31 16.52
CA MET A 126 24.76 0.60 15.46
C MET A 126 24.06 1.98 15.55
N PRO A 127 24.81 3.08 15.46
CA PRO A 127 24.22 4.42 15.44
C PRO A 127 23.23 4.59 14.30
N LYS A 128 22.12 5.27 14.54
CA LYS A 128 21.03 5.53 13.56
C LYS A 128 21.48 6.21 12.25
N GLY A 129 22.74 6.60 12.08
CA GLY A 129 23.28 7.33 10.94
C GLY A 129 23.90 6.49 9.82
N VAL A 130 24.11 5.18 10.00
CA VAL A 130 24.88 4.37 9.03
C VAL A 130 23.99 3.76 7.92
N ALA A 131 22.67 3.82 8.08
CA ALA A 131 21.69 3.39 7.06
C ALA A 131 20.80 4.54 6.56
N GLN A 132 21.14 5.79 6.82
CA GLN A 132 20.49 6.91 6.16
C GLN A 132 21.01 7.04 4.75
N ILE A 133 20.20 6.59 3.79
CA ILE A 133 20.36 6.99 2.41
C ILE A 133 20.16 8.51 2.40
N PRO A 134 21.12 9.29 1.86
CA PRO A 134 21.03 10.75 1.83
C PRO A 134 19.70 11.17 1.20
N SER A 135 19.08 12.22 1.73
CA SER A 135 17.93 12.86 1.10
C SER A 135 18.28 13.23 -0.34
N ALA A 136 17.29 13.40 -1.21
CA ALA A 136 17.52 13.79 -2.61
C ALA A 136 18.37 15.08 -2.73
N GLU A 137 18.52 15.85 -1.65
CA GLU A 137 19.37 17.02 -1.56
C GLU A 137 20.81 16.72 -1.08
N GLU A 138 20.98 15.78 -0.16
CA GLU A 138 22.30 15.31 0.31
C GLU A 138 23.02 14.49 -0.74
N TYR A 139 22.31 13.74 -1.59
CA TYR A 139 22.88 13.05 -2.76
C TYR A 139 23.53 14.00 -3.79
N LYS A 140 23.21 15.31 -3.72
CA LYS A 140 23.81 16.33 -4.58
C LYS A 140 25.22 16.78 -4.12
N GLN A 141 25.65 16.42 -2.92
CA GLN A 141 26.86 16.97 -2.28
C GLN A 141 27.97 15.94 -2.05
N MET A 142 27.81 14.66 -2.44
CA MET A 142 28.85 13.64 -2.21
C MET A 142 30.04 13.76 -3.18
N PRO A 143 31.30 13.72 -2.68
CA PRO A 143 32.51 13.80 -3.50
C PRO A 143 32.70 12.52 -4.33
N LYS A 144 33.22 12.70 -5.54
CA LYS A 144 33.59 11.63 -6.46
C LYS A 144 35.05 11.23 -6.20
N GLU A 145 35.35 10.45 -5.18
CA GLU A 145 36.71 9.85 -5.11
C GLU A 145 36.66 8.50 -4.41
N GLY A 146 37.34 7.53 -5.06
CA GLY A 146 37.48 6.16 -4.62
C GLY A 146 38.53 6.00 -3.52
N THR A 147 38.21 5.17 -2.53
CA THR A 147 39.15 4.75 -1.50
C THR A 147 39.46 3.26 -1.67
N GLN A 148 40.74 2.91 -1.75
CA GLN A 148 41.27 1.55 -1.89
C GLN A 148 41.08 0.76 -0.58
N MET A 149 40.71 -0.51 -0.71
CA MET A 149 40.62 -1.47 0.40
C MET A 149 41.97 -2.24 0.59
N PRO A 150 42.32 -2.61 1.82
CA PRO A 150 43.47 -3.50 2.10
C PRO A 150 43.06 -4.98 1.95
N LYS A 151 43.96 -5.75 1.35
CA LYS A 151 43.86 -7.20 1.19
C LYS A 151 44.38 -7.91 2.45
N GLY A 152 43.56 -8.80 3.04
CA GLY A 152 44.00 -9.73 4.07
C GLY A 152 43.09 -10.97 4.13
N VAL A 153 43.68 -12.13 3.82
CA VAL A 153 43.05 -13.44 3.82
C VAL A 153 43.19 -14.09 5.20
N ALA A 154 42.15 -14.58 5.82
CA ALA A 154 42.25 -15.46 6.99
C ALA A 154 41.21 -16.61 6.92
N GLN A 155 41.69 -17.80 7.36
CA GLN A 155 41.04 -19.12 7.23
C GLN A 155 39.94 -19.38 8.23
N MET A 156 38.94 -20.19 7.83
CA MET A 156 37.74 -20.59 8.56
C MET A 156 37.92 -21.66 9.65
N PRO A 157 37.07 -21.69 10.67
CA PRO A 157 36.68 -22.90 11.39
C PRO A 157 35.24 -23.37 11.07
N LYS A 158 35.06 -24.69 11.05
CA LYS A 158 33.86 -25.42 10.68
C LYS A 158 32.88 -25.54 11.88
N GLY A 159 31.63 -25.19 11.65
CA GLY A 159 30.52 -25.52 12.54
C GLY A 159 29.19 -25.35 11.78
N VAL A 160 28.70 -26.45 11.19
CA VAL A 160 27.50 -26.47 10.35
C VAL A 160 26.29 -26.79 11.22
N THR A 161 25.33 -25.86 11.32
CA THR A 161 23.95 -26.22 11.68
C THR A 161 23.19 -26.36 10.35
N GLN A 162 22.92 -27.59 9.97
CA GLN A 162 22.14 -27.91 8.75
C GLN A 162 20.70 -27.43 8.92
N MET A 163 20.23 -26.64 7.96
CA MET A 163 18.80 -26.43 7.73
C MET A 163 18.13 -27.77 7.36
N PRO A 164 16.88 -28.04 7.76
CA PRO A 164 16.19 -29.25 7.37
C PRO A 164 16.08 -29.30 5.84
N ASP A 165 16.55 -30.40 5.27
CA ASP A 165 16.41 -30.72 3.85
C ASP A 165 14.94 -30.94 3.52
N THR A 166 14.24 -29.88 3.12
CA THR A 166 12.92 -29.99 2.54
C THR A 166 13.08 -30.31 1.06
N GLY A 167 13.05 -31.59 0.73
CA GLY A 167 13.20 -32.16 -0.60
C GLY A 167 12.16 -31.74 -1.65
N THR A 168 11.81 -30.46 -1.69
CA THR A 168 11.00 -29.84 -2.73
C THR A 168 11.76 -28.61 -3.25
N HIS A 169 12.04 -28.60 -4.55
CA HIS A 169 12.76 -27.53 -5.28
C HIS A 169 11.99 -26.19 -5.35
N GLN A 170 11.40 -25.73 -4.26
CA GLN A 170 10.72 -24.44 -4.26
C GLN A 170 11.74 -23.27 -4.30
N PRO A 171 11.49 -22.26 -5.11
CA PRO A 171 12.36 -21.08 -5.16
C PRO A 171 12.29 -20.31 -3.83
N LEU A 172 13.41 -19.75 -3.37
CA LEU A 172 13.46 -18.92 -2.15
C LEU A 172 12.53 -17.71 -2.23
N PHE A 173 12.40 -17.11 -3.41
CA PHE A 173 11.52 -15.97 -3.67
C PHE A 173 10.51 -16.30 -4.76
N GLU A 174 9.30 -15.84 -4.59
CA GLU A 174 8.25 -15.81 -5.61
C GLU A 174 8.64 -14.94 -6.81
N THR A 175 7.80 -14.89 -7.84
CA THR A 175 7.99 -13.96 -8.96
C THR A 175 7.89 -12.52 -8.44
N PRO A 176 8.92 -11.66 -8.65
CA PRO A 176 8.89 -10.31 -8.11
C PRO A 176 7.82 -9.44 -8.75
N PHE A 177 7.29 -8.50 -7.96
CA PHE A 177 6.44 -7.43 -8.47
C PHE A 177 7.31 -6.28 -8.98
N PHE A 178 6.92 -5.71 -10.12
CA PHE A 178 7.63 -4.61 -10.76
C PHE A 178 6.70 -3.40 -10.93
N ARG A 179 7.25 -2.23 -10.70
CA ARG A 179 6.60 -0.96 -10.99
C ARG A 179 7.61 0.04 -11.51
N THR A 180 7.28 0.74 -12.60
CA THR A 180 8.08 1.86 -13.11
C THR A 180 7.57 3.18 -12.55
N LEU A 181 8.48 4.13 -12.30
CA LEU A 181 8.12 5.48 -11.89
C LEU A 181 8.10 6.39 -13.12
N ALA A 182 7.01 7.15 -13.27
CA ALA A 182 6.75 7.95 -14.46
C ALA A 182 7.01 9.45 -14.28
N HIS A 183 7.11 9.95 -13.05
CA HIS A 183 7.36 11.38 -12.76
C HIS A 183 7.98 11.60 -11.38
N LYS A 184 8.60 12.78 -11.20
CA LYS A 184 9.38 13.13 -9.99
C LYS A 184 8.61 12.95 -8.67
N GLY A 185 7.35 13.39 -8.59
CA GLY A 185 6.56 13.27 -7.36
C GLY A 185 6.29 11.84 -6.90
N GLN A 186 6.45 10.84 -7.79
CA GLN A 186 6.37 9.43 -7.40
C GLN A 186 7.63 8.94 -6.69
N LEU A 187 8.80 9.52 -6.95
CA LEU A 187 10.06 9.08 -6.35
C LEU A 187 10.05 9.31 -4.84
N ASP A 188 9.77 10.54 -4.41
CA ASP A 188 9.77 10.91 -2.99
C ASP A 188 8.70 10.11 -2.23
N THR A 189 7.50 10.02 -2.81
CA THR A 189 6.41 9.20 -2.24
C THR A 189 6.80 7.71 -2.13
N MET A 190 7.52 7.17 -3.12
CA MET A 190 7.93 5.76 -3.11
C MET A 190 9.04 5.51 -2.09
N ILE A 191 10.01 6.41 -1.97
CA ILE A 191 11.08 6.33 -0.96
C ILE A 191 10.43 6.36 0.44
N GLN A 192 9.57 7.32 0.70
CA GLN A 192 8.85 7.41 1.98
C GLN A 192 8.02 6.16 2.25
N TYR A 193 7.27 5.65 1.26
CA TYR A 193 6.51 4.41 1.38
C TYR A 193 7.42 3.21 1.74
N ILE A 194 8.58 3.10 1.09
CA ILE A 194 9.53 2.00 1.33
C ILE A 194 10.03 2.05 2.77
N HIS A 195 10.46 3.20 3.25
CA HIS A 195 10.97 3.37 4.63
C HIS A 195 9.90 3.21 5.70
N ASP A 196 8.65 3.57 5.41
CA ASP A 196 7.52 3.47 6.35
C ASP A 196 6.97 2.03 6.49
N ASN A 197 7.46 1.07 5.70
CA ASN A 197 6.92 -0.30 5.73
C ASN A 197 7.01 -1.00 7.10
N PRO A 198 8.11 -0.91 7.89
CA PRO A 198 8.16 -1.52 9.22
C PRO A 198 7.07 -0.97 10.15
N ARG A 199 6.90 0.36 10.20
CA ARG A 199 5.85 1.02 10.99
C ARG A 199 4.45 0.55 10.56
N ARG A 200 4.19 0.52 9.25
CA ARG A 200 2.90 0.06 8.69
C ARG A 200 2.63 -1.41 9.00
N ALA A 201 3.64 -2.25 8.98
CA ALA A 201 3.51 -3.67 9.33
C ALA A 201 3.23 -3.84 10.83
N MET A 202 3.95 -3.11 11.68
CA MET A 202 3.75 -3.13 13.12
C MET A 202 2.34 -2.66 13.51
N LEU A 203 1.87 -1.55 12.95
CA LEU A 203 0.51 -1.05 13.19
C LEU A 203 -0.57 -2.07 12.84
N LYS A 204 -0.38 -2.84 11.75
CA LYS A 204 -1.30 -3.93 11.39
C LYS A 204 -1.28 -5.08 12.38
N GLN A 205 -0.10 -5.44 12.89
CA GLN A 205 0.03 -6.50 13.88
C GLN A 205 -0.58 -6.10 15.23
N GLN A 206 -0.42 -4.83 15.61
CA GLN A 206 -0.98 -4.29 16.86
C GLN A 206 -2.50 -4.08 16.78
N ASN A 207 -3.03 -3.83 15.59
CA ASN A 207 -4.45 -3.52 15.37
C ASN A 207 -5.06 -4.43 14.29
N PRO A 208 -5.06 -5.75 14.48
CA PRO A 208 -5.52 -6.69 13.46
C PRO A 208 -6.98 -6.46 13.05
N ASP A 209 -7.83 -6.04 13.98
CA ASP A 209 -9.24 -5.78 13.72
C ASP A 209 -9.48 -4.63 12.73
N LEU A 210 -8.62 -3.62 12.73
CA LEU A 210 -8.71 -2.48 11.79
C LEU A 210 -8.23 -2.83 10.37
N PHE A 211 -7.47 -3.92 10.21
CA PHE A 211 -6.84 -4.28 8.94
C PHE A 211 -7.26 -5.65 8.39
N THR A 212 -8.22 -6.30 9.06
CA THR A 212 -8.77 -7.58 8.61
C THR A 212 -10.06 -7.35 7.82
N LEU A 213 -10.15 -7.96 6.63
CA LEU A 213 -11.38 -7.97 5.85
C LEU A 213 -12.43 -8.85 6.54
N ARG A 214 -13.62 -8.30 6.72
CA ARG A 214 -14.80 -8.99 7.25
C ARG A 214 -15.87 -9.06 6.16
N ARG A 215 -16.27 -10.25 5.75
CA ARG A 215 -17.14 -10.44 4.58
C ARG A 215 -18.64 -10.52 4.90
N ASP A 216 -19.00 -10.45 6.16
CA ASP A 216 -20.40 -10.54 6.61
C ASP A 216 -20.69 -9.49 7.68
N THR A 217 -20.49 -8.22 7.33
CA THR A 217 -20.83 -7.10 8.20
C THR A 217 -22.26 -6.68 7.90
N ARG A 218 -23.15 -6.78 8.89
CA ARG A 218 -24.58 -6.49 8.74
C ARG A 218 -24.99 -5.20 9.42
N VAL A 219 -25.85 -4.44 8.75
CA VAL A 219 -26.54 -3.26 9.27
C VAL A 219 -28.00 -3.38 8.86
N GLY A 220 -28.86 -3.85 9.75
CA GLY A 220 -30.21 -4.26 9.38
C GLY A 220 -30.20 -5.35 8.33
N GLU A 221 -30.86 -5.11 7.20
CA GLU A 221 -30.88 -6.02 6.06
C GLU A 221 -29.65 -5.88 5.14
N LEU A 222 -28.88 -4.79 5.29
CA LEU A 222 -27.71 -4.54 4.47
C LEU A 222 -26.55 -5.43 4.90
N CYS A 223 -25.88 -6.04 3.92
CA CYS A 223 -24.69 -6.86 4.13
C CYS A 223 -23.50 -6.29 3.33
N PHE A 224 -22.33 -6.22 3.96
CA PHE A 224 -21.13 -5.62 3.42
C PHE A 224 -19.91 -6.51 3.63
N THR A 225 -18.96 -6.43 2.70
CA THR A 225 -17.56 -6.67 3.05
C THR A 225 -17.00 -5.37 3.63
N SER A 226 -16.30 -5.46 4.76
CA SER A 226 -15.81 -4.28 5.48
C SER A 226 -14.35 -4.37 5.88
N LEU A 227 -13.73 -3.22 6.08
CA LEU A 227 -12.40 -3.07 6.66
C LEU A 227 -12.32 -1.75 7.41
N GLY A 228 -11.77 -1.77 8.60
CA GLY A 228 -11.61 -0.59 9.45
C GLY A 228 -12.42 -0.67 10.73
N ASN A 229 -12.73 0.47 11.31
CA ASN A 229 -13.41 0.57 12.59
C ASN A 229 -14.92 0.37 12.45
N LEU A 230 -15.43 -0.81 12.83
CA LEU A 230 -16.86 -1.14 12.77
C LEU A 230 -17.72 -0.31 13.73
N PHE A 231 -17.18 0.17 14.85
CA PHE A 231 -17.93 1.01 15.79
C PHE A 231 -18.47 2.29 15.15
N LEU A 232 -17.93 2.71 14.00
CA LEU A 232 -18.47 3.84 13.26
C LEU A 232 -19.89 3.57 12.71
N LEU A 233 -20.29 2.29 12.55
CA LEU A 233 -21.64 1.93 12.14
C LEU A 233 -22.68 2.12 13.25
N ASP A 234 -22.25 1.92 14.50
CA ASP A 234 -23.13 2.00 15.66
C ASP A 234 -23.34 3.44 16.12
N TYR A 235 -22.53 4.37 15.60
CA TYR A 235 -22.64 5.78 15.99
C TYR A 235 -23.94 6.38 15.45
N PRO A 236 -24.74 7.07 16.28
CA PRO A 236 -26.06 7.54 15.89
C PRO A 236 -26.02 8.69 14.87
N GLU A 237 -25.10 9.62 15.03
CA GLU A 237 -25.03 10.82 14.21
C GLU A 237 -24.15 10.61 12.98
N LYS A 238 -24.78 10.48 11.82
CA LYS A 238 -24.16 10.29 10.52
C LYS A 238 -24.70 11.28 9.51
N GLN A 239 -23.81 11.87 8.70
CA GLN A 239 -24.19 12.75 7.60
C GLN A 239 -23.81 12.13 6.25
N PRO A 240 -24.71 12.11 5.26
CA PRO A 240 -24.41 11.66 3.91
C PRO A 240 -23.75 12.77 3.11
N ILE A 241 -22.70 12.44 2.37
CA ILE A 241 -22.15 13.32 1.34
C ILE A 241 -22.52 12.77 -0.03
N ILE A 242 -23.45 13.45 -0.69
CA ILE A 242 -23.94 13.13 -2.03
C ILE A 242 -23.93 14.41 -2.85
N CYS A 243 -23.07 14.46 -3.87
CA CYS A 243 -22.93 15.62 -4.75
C CYS A 243 -23.34 15.30 -6.17
N SER A 244 -24.25 16.11 -6.72
CA SER A 244 -24.50 16.08 -8.16
C SER A 244 -23.25 16.52 -8.93
N ARG A 245 -23.02 15.94 -10.11
CA ARG A 245 -21.95 16.37 -11.02
C ARG A 245 -22.20 17.76 -11.63
N THR A 246 -23.41 18.30 -11.45
CA THR A 246 -23.81 19.63 -11.96
C THR A 246 -23.59 20.75 -10.94
N LEU A 247 -23.15 20.43 -9.71
CA LEU A 247 -22.85 21.44 -8.71
C LEU A 247 -21.68 22.32 -9.13
N SER A 248 -21.81 23.62 -8.89
CA SER A 248 -20.73 24.56 -9.06
C SER A 248 -19.66 24.37 -7.97
N GLU A 249 -18.46 24.89 -8.22
CA GLU A 249 -17.37 24.85 -7.24
C GLU A 249 -17.75 25.55 -5.92
N GLN A 250 -18.48 26.66 -5.98
CA GLN A 250 -18.98 27.36 -4.80
C GLN A 250 -19.95 26.47 -3.98
N GLN A 251 -20.85 25.75 -4.64
CA GLN A 251 -21.77 24.84 -3.96
C GLN A 251 -21.04 23.66 -3.32
N ILE A 252 -20.02 23.11 -3.99
CA ILE A 252 -19.18 22.04 -3.44
C ILE A 252 -18.41 22.57 -2.22
N THR A 253 -17.86 23.78 -2.28
CA THR A 253 -17.14 24.41 -1.17
C THR A 253 -18.08 24.66 0.03
N ALA A 254 -19.30 25.10 -0.21
CA ALA A 254 -20.30 25.27 0.85
C ALA A 254 -20.64 23.95 1.54
N GLN A 255 -20.89 22.88 0.77
CA GLN A 255 -21.12 21.53 1.30
C GLN A 255 -19.89 20.99 2.06
N GLN A 256 -18.67 21.29 1.59
CA GLN A 256 -17.43 20.91 2.27
C GLN A 256 -17.33 21.62 3.64
N THR A 257 -17.64 22.90 3.69
CA THR A 257 -17.61 23.69 4.94
C THR A 257 -18.62 23.16 5.95
N ASP A 258 -19.82 22.86 5.51
CA ASP A 258 -20.85 22.25 6.36
C ASP A 258 -20.43 20.86 6.85
N ALA A 259 -19.94 20.00 5.95
CA ALA A 259 -19.47 18.66 6.31
C ALA A 259 -18.35 18.70 7.35
N LEU A 260 -17.41 19.66 7.23
CA LEU A 260 -16.33 19.84 8.20
C LEU A 260 -16.86 20.38 9.55
N TYR A 261 -17.84 21.25 9.52
CA TYR A 261 -18.49 21.75 10.74
C TYR A 261 -19.20 20.62 11.50
N GLN A 262 -20.02 19.82 10.81
CA GLN A 262 -20.68 18.67 11.39
C GLN A 262 -19.69 17.63 11.93
N ALA A 263 -18.63 17.35 11.17
CA ALA A 263 -17.60 16.41 11.58
C ALA A 263 -16.84 16.87 12.86
N LYS A 264 -16.61 18.17 13.02
CA LYS A 264 -16.04 18.75 14.26
C LYS A 264 -16.98 18.61 15.46
N ASN A 265 -18.27 18.55 15.22
CA ASN A 265 -19.28 18.33 16.26
C ASN A 265 -19.57 16.84 16.52
N GLY A 266 -18.74 15.94 16.00
CA GLY A 266 -18.80 14.50 16.28
C GLY A 266 -19.61 13.70 15.27
N CYS A 267 -20.19 14.32 14.25
CA CYS A 267 -20.95 13.61 13.23
C CYS A 267 -20.02 12.80 12.29
N ILE A 268 -20.37 11.53 12.04
CA ILE A 268 -19.61 10.67 11.13
C ILE A 268 -20.04 10.95 9.68
N THR A 269 -19.07 11.24 8.85
CA THR A 269 -19.32 11.44 7.42
C THR A 269 -19.41 10.13 6.68
N VAL A 270 -20.44 9.93 5.86
CA VAL A 270 -20.66 8.75 5.02
C VAL A 270 -20.71 9.17 3.55
N SER A 271 -19.88 8.56 2.70
CA SER A 271 -19.83 8.90 1.28
C SER A 271 -19.50 7.69 0.40
N ALA A 272 -20.07 7.67 -0.80
CA ALA A 272 -19.63 6.73 -1.84
C ALA A 272 -18.43 7.25 -2.65
N ALA A 273 -18.03 8.51 -2.47
CA ALA A 273 -16.90 9.16 -3.13
C ALA A 273 -16.88 8.98 -4.68
N ILE A 274 -18.05 9.02 -5.31
CA ILE A 274 -18.24 8.72 -6.74
C ILE A 274 -17.97 9.95 -7.60
N SER A 275 -18.58 11.10 -7.22
CA SER A 275 -18.41 12.36 -7.94
C SER A 275 -17.10 13.08 -7.55
N PRO A 276 -16.59 14.02 -8.37
CA PRO A 276 -15.45 14.85 -7.98
C PRO A 276 -15.70 15.61 -6.66
N GLY A 277 -16.91 16.18 -6.47
CA GLY A 277 -17.27 16.90 -5.26
C GLY A 277 -17.30 15.98 -4.03
N GLU A 278 -17.89 14.80 -4.11
CA GLU A 278 -17.87 13.82 -3.02
C GLU A 278 -16.43 13.43 -2.62
N ARG A 279 -15.56 13.20 -3.60
CA ARG A 279 -14.14 12.89 -3.35
C ARG A 279 -13.40 14.05 -2.69
N GLN A 280 -13.71 15.29 -3.11
CA GLN A 280 -13.11 16.49 -2.52
C GLN A 280 -13.51 16.63 -1.04
N ILE A 281 -14.80 16.49 -0.73
CA ILE A 281 -15.33 16.62 0.63
C ILE A 281 -14.81 15.47 1.51
N ALA A 282 -14.88 14.23 1.04
CA ALA A 282 -14.35 13.08 1.77
C ALA A 282 -12.84 13.21 2.08
N ARG A 283 -12.08 13.79 1.13
CA ARG A 283 -10.67 14.11 1.35
C ARG A 283 -10.49 15.15 2.44
N ALA A 284 -11.24 16.25 2.39
CA ALA A 284 -11.15 17.32 3.38
C ALA A 284 -11.50 16.83 4.80
N VAL A 285 -12.56 16.02 4.94
CA VAL A 285 -12.94 15.39 6.21
C VAL A 285 -11.84 14.49 6.74
N ARG A 286 -11.25 13.66 5.89
CA ARG A 286 -10.13 12.77 6.25
C ARG A 286 -8.89 13.56 6.68
N GLU A 287 -8.54 14.62 5.95
CA GLU A 287 -7.39 15.50 6.24
C GLU A 287 -7.59 16.30 7.52
N ALA A 288 -8.82 16.64 7.84
CA ALA A 288 -9.18 17.23 9.14
C ALA A 288 -9.14 16.22 10.31
N GLY A 289 -8.83 14.95 10.03
CA GLY A 289 -8.75 13.91 11.06
C GLY A 289 -10.10 13.45 11.59
N ALA A 290 -11.20 13.71 10.91
CA ALA A 290 -12.53 13.31 11.33
C ALA A 290 -12.90 11.88 10.87
N PRO A 291 -13.86 11.21 11.58
CA PRO A 291 -14.32 9.88 11.21
C PRO A 291 -15.05 9.86 9.86
N LEU A 292 -14.78 8.79 9.09
CA LEU A 292 -15.28 8.67 7.72
C LEU A 292 -15.66 7.22 7.39
N ILE A 293 -16.85 7.02 6.84
CA ILE A 293 -17.30 5.76 6.23
C ILE A 293 -17.31 5.95 4.71
N ILE A 294 -16.58 5.09 3.97
CA ILE A 294 -16.52 5.13 2.51
C ILE A 294 -17.08 3.84 1.92
N LEU A 295 -18.07 3.96 1.04
CA LEU A 295 -18.52 2.86 0.20
C LEU A 295 -17.58 2.73 -1.02
N LEU A 296 -16.94 1.56 -1.16
CA LEU A 296 -15.99 1.30 -2.23
C LEU A 296 -16.73 0.96 -3.54
N LYS A 297 -16.37 1.68 -4.58
CA LYS A 297 -16.89 1.43 -5.93
C LYS A 297 -16.32 0.14 -6.54
N ASP A 298 -15.02 -0.08 -6.39
CA ASP A 298 -14.29 -1.16 -7.07
C ASP A 298 -14.15 -2.41 -6.20
N GLY A 299 -14.64 -2.36 -4.96
CA GLY A 299 -14.66 -3.48 -4.02
C GLY A 299 -13.32 -3.86 -3.41
N PHE A 300 -13.33 -4.94 -2.67
CA PHE A 300 -12.15 -5.57 -2.05
C PHE A 300 -11.67 -6.77 -2.87
N PRO A 301 -10.44 -7.29 -2.60
CA PRO A 301 -9.96 -8.55 -3.17
C PRO A 301 -10.97 -9.68 -2.96
N LYS A 302 -11.06 -10.59 -3.93
CA LYS A 302 -11.99 -11.73 -3.86
C LYS A 302 -11.56 -12.72 -2.80
N ALA A 303 -12.52 -13.50 -2.29
CA ALA A 303 -12.25 -14.61 -1.38
C ALA A 303 -11.20 -15.57 -1.96
N GLY A 304 -10.24 -15.97 -1.14
CA GLY A 304 -9.12 -16.82 -1.57
C GLY A 304 -7.93 -16.07 -2.18
N ASP A 305 -8.00 -14.74 -2.34
CA ASP A 305 -6.83 -13.94 -2.67
C ASP A 305 -5.80 -14.01 -1.52
N PRO A 306 -4.51 -14.27 -1.79
CA PRO A 306 -3.47 -14.30 -0.77
C PRO A 306 -3.39 -13.02 0.07
N HIS A 307 -3.87 -11.90 -0.47
CA HIS A 307 -3.91 -10.60 0.21
C HIS A 307 -5.23 -10.35 0.97
N GLU A 308 -6.18 -11.27 0.91
CA GLU A 308 -7.50 -11.10 1.54
C GLU A 308 -7.43 -10.82 3.04
N LYS A 309 -6.58 -11.57 3.75
CA LYS A 309 -6.46 -11.46 5.21
C LYS A 309 -5.91 -10.10 5.65
N TYR A 310 -5.05 -9.51 4.86
CA TYR A 310 -4.40 -8.24 5.16
C TYR A 310 -4.55 -7.28 3.98
N TYR A 311 -5.73 -6.72 3.82
CA TYR A 311 -5.92 -5.67 2.84
C TYR A 311 -5.01 -4.48 3.17
N LYS A 312 -4.38 -3.92 2.13
CA LYS A 312 -3.57 -2.70 2.25
C LYS A 312 -4.41 -1.53 1.78
N PRO A 313 -5.11 -0.81 2.67
CA PRO A 313 -5.76 0.42 2.24
C PRO A 313 -4.70 1.30 1.56
N GLY A 314 -5.09 1.98 0.49
CA GLY A 314 -4.19 2.88 -0.25
C GLY A 314 -3.52 3.87 0.71
N GLY A 315 -2.33 4.38 0.36
CA GLY A 315 -1.52 5.20 1.26
C GLY A 315 -2.29 6.30 2.00
N VAL A 316 -3.24 6.94 1.31
CA VAL A 316 -4.09 8.01 1.89
C VAL A 316 -5.08 7.52 2.94
N TYR A 317 -5.49 6.26 2.91
CA TYR A 317 -6.43 5.68 3.88
C TYR A 317 -5.75 4.94 5.03
N PHE A 318 -4.47 4.62 4.88
CA PHE A 318 -3.76 3.83 5.87
C PHE A 318 -3.76 4.50 7.25
N GLU A 319 -3.39 5.78 7.32
CA GLU A 319 -3.28 6.53 8.57
C GLU A 319 -4.65 6.71 9.26
N ALA A 320 -5.68 6.99 8.46
CA ALA A 320 -7.04 7.12 8.98
C ALA A 320 -7.57 5.76 9.50
N CYS A 321 -7.23 4.65 8.84
CA CYS A 321 -7.56 3.29 9.27
C CYS A 321 -6.81 2.93 10.56
N ALA A 322 -5.49 3.15 10.61
CA ALA A 322 -4.66 2.88 11.78
C ALA A 322 -5.10 3.66 13.02
N ALA A 323 -5.62 4.87 12.82
CA ALA A 323 -6.17 5.72 13.88
C ALA A 323 -7.63 5.38 14.25
N GLY A 324 -8.21 4.32 13.69
CA GLY A 324 -9.60 3.93 13.96
C GLY A 324 -10.66 4.91 13.42
N ARG A 325 -10.28 5.83 12.52
CA ARG A 325 -11.15 6.90 11.97
C ARG A 325 -11.72 6.58 10.60
N LEU A 326 -11.50 5.38 10.08
CA LEU A 326 -11.98 4.97 8.77
C LEU A 326 -12.69 3.63 8.83
N LEU A 327 -13.79 3.54 8.11
CA LEU A 327 -14.45 2.31 7.74
C LEU A 327 -14.68 2.28 6.23
N LEU A 328 -14.19 1.24 5.58
CA LEU A 328 -14.42 0.96 4.17
C LEU A 328 -15.49 -0.13 4.06
N LEU A 329 -16.49 0.08 3.22
CA LEU A 329 -17.60 -0.84 2.99
C LEU A 329 -17.74 -1.16 1.51
N GLU A 330 -17.89 -2.43 1.16
CA GLU A 330 -18.32 -2.88 -0.16
C GLU A 330 -19.69 -3.54 -0.03
N PRO A 331 -20.76 -3.01 -0.65
CA PRO A 331 -22.06 -3.67 -0.66
C PRO A 331 -21.97 -5.03 -1.36
N THR A 332 -22.54 -6.07 -0.73
CA THR A 332 -22.65 -7.38 -1.37
C THR A 332 -23.66 -7.37 -2.52
N ALA A 333 -23.64 -8.41 -3.36
CA ALA A 333 -24.65 -8.58 -4.41
C ALA A 333 -26.06 -8.62 -3.82
N ASP A 334 -26.25 -9.29 -2.68
CA ASP A 334 -27.55 -9.36 -1.98
C ASP A 334 -28.05 -7.98 -1.56
N THR A 335 -27.16 -7.14 -1.01
CA THR A 335 -27.51 -5.74 -0.67
C THR A 335 -27.96 -4.94 -1.89
N LEU A 336 -27.26 -5.10 -3.02
CA LEU A 336 -27.60 -4.38 -4.26
C LEU A 336 -28.93 -4.85 -4.88
N THR A 337 -29.39 -6.05 -4.54
CA THR A 337 -30.63 -6.65 -5.01
C THR A 337 -31.78 -6.56 -3.99
N LEU A 338 -31.57 -5.97 -2.83
CA LEU A 338 -32.66 -5.72 -1.86
C LEU A 338 -33.76 -4.88 -2.49
N PRO A 339 -35.05 -5.27 -2.34
CA PRO A 339 -36.19 -4.57 -2.98
C PRO A 339 -36.23 -3.08 -2.68
N ASP A 340 -35.94 -2.65 -1.45
CA ASP A 340 -35.91 -1.23 -1.10
C ASP A 340 -34.77 -0.48 -1.80
N ILE A 341 -33.57 -1.05 -1.88
CA ILE A 341 -32.44 -0.45 -2.59
C ILE A 341 -32.71 -0.38 -4.09
N GLN A 342 -33.26 -1.42 -4.68
CA GLN A 342 -33.65 -1.41 -6.10
C GLN A 342 -34.69 -0.33 -6.38
N ARG A 343 -35.78 -0.28 -5.62
CA ARG A 343 -36.84 0.71 -5.76
C ARG A 343 -36.30 2.16 -5.68
N ARG A 344 -35.50 2.47 -4.66
CA ARG A 344 -34.84 3.79 -4.50
C ARG A 344 -33.93 4.13 -5.65
N THR A 345 -33.11 3.15 -6.06
CA THR A 345 -32.15 3.33 -7.16
C THR A 345 -32.88 3.60 -8.47
N GLU A 346 -33.91 2.83 -8.80
CA GLU A 346 -34.72 3.04 -9.98
C GLU A 346 -35.47 4.38 -9.97
N GLN A 347 -36.02 4.76 -8.84
CA GLN A 347 -36.67 6.07 -8.67
C GLN A 347 -35.65 7.20 -8.96
N THR A 348 -34.50 7.18 -8.33
CA THR A 348 -33.43 8.17 -8.56
C THR A 348 -32.96 8.20 -10.03
N LEU A 349 -32.90 7.05 -10.69
CA LEU A 349 -32.55 6.98 -12.10
C LEU A 349 -33.63 7.57 -13.02
N ARG A 350 -34.92 7.35 -12.71
CA ARG A 350 -36.07 7.93 -13.43
C ARG A 350 -36.09 9.44 -13.28
N GLU A 351 -35.99 9.95 -12.05
CA GLU A 351 -35.95 11.40 -11.76
C GLU A 351 -34.81 12.10 -12.52
N LYS A 352 -33.63 11.46 -12.56
CA LYS A 352 -32.49 11.98 -13.34
C LYS A 352 -32.69 11.93 -14.86
N ALA A 353 -33.42 10.98 -15.38
CA ALA A 353 -33.77 10.90 -16.79
C ALA A 353 -34.80 11.98 -17.14
N GLU A 354 -35.83 12.15 -16.33
CA GLU A 354 -36.84 13.17 -16.49
C GLU A 354 -36.25 14.59 -16.46
N ALA A 355 -35.40 14.89 -15.46
CA ALA A 355 -34.73 16.18 -15.36
C ALA A 355 -33.83 16.52 -16.56
N ARG A 356 -33.47 15.53 -17.38
CA ARG A 356 -32.65 15.68 -18.59
C ARG A 356 -33.46 15.48 -19.88
N HIS A 357 -34.75 15.29 -19.76
CA HIS A 357 -35.63 14.95 -20.89
C HIS A 357 -35.20 13.69 -21.65
N TRP A 358 -34.64 12.70 -20.94
CA TRP A 358 -34.22 11.43 -21.52
C TRP A 358 -35.27 10.34 -21.30
N ASN A 359 -35.39 9.45 -22.27
CA ASN A 359 -36.21 8.26 -22.13
C ASN A 359 -35.53 7.30 -21.16
N TYR A 360 -36.18 7.02 -20.01
CA TYR A 360 -35.64 6.08 -19.04
C TYR A 360 -35.65 4.65 -19.60
N GLN A 361 -34.51 3.99 -19.51
CA GLN A 361 -34.36 2.55 -19.76
C GLN A 361 -33.85 1.87 -18.49
N PRO A 362 -34.45 0.73 -18.07
CA PRO A 362 -33.96 -0.04 -16.95
C PRO A 362 -32.48 -0.42 -17.15
N ILE A 363 -31.69 -0.29 -16.09
CA ILE A 363 -30.24 -0.57 -16.12
C ILE A 363 -29.99 -1.84 -15.35
N PRO A 364 -29.18 -2.81 -15.89
CA PRO A 364 -28.84 -4.03 -15.17
C PRO A 364 -28.16 -3.74 -13.82
N VAL A 365 -28.53 -4.49 -12.79
CA VAL A 365 -27.97 -4.37 -11.42
C VAL A 365 -26.44 -4.58 -11.42
N THR A 366 -25.93 -5.36 -12.34
CA THR A 366 -24.50 -5.64 -12.53
C THR A 366 -23.71 -4.48 -13.16
N SER A 367 -24.39 -3.47 -13.72
CA SER A 367 -23.73 -2.36 -14.39
C SER A 367 -23.09 -1.40 -13.38
N ASP A 368 -21.93 -0.82 -13.75
CA ASP A 368 -21.25 0.20 -12.92
C ASP A 368 -22.15 1.40 -12.62
N ARG A 369 -22.98 1.80 -13.60
CA ARG A 369 -23.91 2.93 -13.42
C ARG A 369 -24.95 2.63 -12.35
N TYR A 370 -25.52 1.41 -12.34
CA TYR A 370 -26.46 1.00 -11.30
C TYR A 370 -25.78 0.98 -9.95
N ARG A 371 -24.61 0.32 -9.84
CA ARG A 371 -23.85 0.19 -8.59
C ARG A 371 -23.48 1.56 -8.00
N MET A 372 -23.11 2.53 -8.82
CA MET A 372 -22.86 3.91 -8.38
C MET A 372 -24.12 4.58 -7.79
N MET A 373 -25.29 4.40 -8.42
CA MET A 373 -26.52 5.00 -7.91
C MET A 373 -27.00 4.29 -6.64
N ALA A 374 -26.97 2.97 -6.63
CA ALA A 374 -27.26 2.16 -5.45
C ALA A 374 -26.37 2.51 -4.25
N ALA A 375 -25.10 2.76 -4.47
CA ALA A 375 -24.18 3.18 -3.41
C ALA A 375 -24.65 4.50 -2.74
N ASN A 376 -25.12 5.48 -3.51
CA ASN A 376 -25.67 6.72 -2.93
C ASN A 376 -26.97 6.47 -2.17
N GLU A 377 -27.83 5.56 -2.62
CA GLU A 377 -29.05 5.19 -1.88
C GLU A 377 -28.70 4.45 -0.59
N ILE A 378 -27.69 3.58 -0.59
CA ILE A 378 -27.18 2.92 0.62
C ILE A 378 -26.61 3.97 1.59
N VAL A 379 -25.86 4.98 1.11
CA VAL A 379 -25.39 6.09 1.96
C VAL A 379 -26.54 6.78 2.69
N LYS A 380 -27.67 7.06 1.99
CA LYS A 380 -28.87 7.64 2.61
C LYS A 380 -29.48 6.72 3.67
N VAL A 381 -29.50 5.40 3.42
CA VAL A 381 -30.03 4.42 4.39
C VAL A 381 -29.15 4.32 5.63
N LEU A 382 -27.82 4.42 5.47
CA LEU A 382 -26.88 4.42 6.60
C LEU A 382 -26.94 5.70 7.45
N CYS A 383 -27.60 6.76 6.95
CA CYS A 383 -27.75 8.06 7.61
C CYS A 383 -29.24 8.39 7.87
N PRO A 384 -29.92 7.68 8.78
CA PRO A 384 -31.37 7.78 8.93
C PRO A 384 -31.88 9.14 9.46
N TRP A 385 -31.02 9.96 10.04
CA TRP A 385 -31.41 11.20 10.71
C TRP A 385 -31.77 12.38 9.78
N LEU A 386 -31.56 12.23 8.46
CA LEU A 386 -31.92 13.25 7.48
C LEU A 386 -33.30 13.03 6.84
N LYS A 387 -34.22 12.40 7.56
CA LYS A 387 -35.58 12.15 7.07
C LYS A 387 -36.60 13.21 7.54
N GLU A 388 -36.15 14.44 7.83
CA GLU A 388 -37.10 15.55 8.04
C GLU A 388 -36.66 16.79 7.25
#